data_71761e94fddb3c5f909fa8685288fb85
#
_entry.id   71761e94fddb3c5f909fa8685288fb85
#
_cell.length_a   1.000
_cell.length_b   1.000
_cell.length_c   1.000
_cell.angle_alpha   90.00
_cell.angle_beta   90.00
_cell.angle_gamma   90.00
#
_symmetry.space_group_name_H-M   'P 1'
#
loop_
_entity.id
_entity.type
_entity.pdbx_description
1 polymer ?
#
loop_
_entity_poly.entity_id
_entity_poly.type
_entity_poly.pdbx_seq_one_letter_code
_entity_poly.pdbx_strand_id
1 'polypeptide(L)'
;MPVRIPFVSGLPALAVMLLLLPGVALSVEAEPTNDASVSPSAKREPDPIPPLAAAVSDAESMQRVPDDLLQRVGLQLVLDRQHRQLLVLHDGVLTRRFPAAVGTVGWETPSGRFSVMQKVKKPVWTHPVNGKKLGPDDATNPLGSRWIGFYRDCKGREGWDGEQYLDIDGCTVAGFHGTPYRWTVGRAVSHGCVRLYEENVQEIFELVRVGTPVTVLP
;
A
#
# COMPACT_ATOMS: atom_id res chain seq x y z
N MET A 1 -13.07 42.46 9.13
CA MET A 1 -14.45 42.78 9.49
C MET A 1 -15.22 41.48 9.60
N PRO A 2 -15.64 41.04 10.79
CA PRO A 2 -16.39 39.79 10.95
C PRO A 2 -17.89 40.08 10.88
N VAL A 3 -18.59 39.27 10.08
CA VAL A 3 -20.06 39.28 9.97
C VAL A 3 -20.63 38.40 11.06
N ARG A 4 -21.45 38.98 11.94
CA ARG A 4 -22.24 38.28 12.96
C ARG A 4 -23.59 37.90 12.37
N ILE A 5 -24.03 36.65 12.59
CA ILE A 5 -25.38 36.17 12.32
C ILE A 5 -26.12 36.08 13.65
N PRO A 6 -27.39 36.58 13.77
CA PRO A 6 -28.12 36.59 15.01
C PRO A 6 -28.83 35.25 15.29
N PHE A 7 -28.82 34.90 16.57
CA PHE A 7 -29.60 33.83 17.21
C PHE A 7 -31.10 34.23 17.28
N VAL A 8 -31.98 33.32 16.85
CA VAL A 8 -33.41 33.42 17.09
C VAL A 8 -33.84 32.27 17.99
N SER A 9 -34.19 32.61 19.22
CA SER A 9 -34.84 31.74 20.20
C SER A 9 -36.36 31.81 20.02
N GLY A 10 -37.04 30.66 20.11
CA GLY A 10 -38.50 30.62 20.19
C GLY A 10 -39.05 29.21 20.19
N LEU A 11 -39.20 28.62 21.37
CA LEU A 11 -40.07 27.45 21.62
C LEU A 11 -41.45 27.93 22.06
N PRO A 12 -42.54 27.26 21.65
CA PRO A 12 -43.71 27.14 22.50
C PRO A 12 -43.94 25.72 22.99
N ALA A 13 -44.23 25.62 24.27
CA ALA A 13 -44.67 24.40 24.94
C ALA A 13 -46.05 23.97 24.44
N LEU A 14 -46.20 22.72 24.03
CA LEU A 14 -47.50 22.07 23.83
C LEU A 14 -47.77 21.10 24.99
N ALA A 15 -48.84 21.35 25.70
CA ALA A 15 -49.38 20.53 26.77
C ALA A 15 -49.91 19.21 26.20
N VAL A 16 -49.48 18.08 26.77
CA VAL A 16 -50.00 16.76 26.46
C VAL A 16 -51.13 16.46 27.42
N MET A 17 -52.34 16.41 26.89
CA MET A 17 -53.56 15.99 27.58
C MET A 17 -53.61 14.46 27.60
N LEU A 18 -53.53 13.89 28.80
CA LEU A 18 -53.60 12.47 29.07
C LEU A 18 -55.07 11.99 29.01
N LEU A 19 -55.47 11.31 27.93
CA LEU A 19 -56.76 10.59 27.84
C LEU A 19 -56.57 9.16 28.30
N LEU A 20 -57.15 8.82 29.45
CA LEU A 20 -57.30 7.46 29.96
C LEU A 20 -58.38 6.72 29.16
N LEU A 21 -58.02 5.65 28.43
CA LEU A 21 -58.94 4.67 27.87
C LEU A 21 -58.77 3.33 28.58
N PRO A 22 -59.83 2.57 28.80
CA PRO A 22 -59.81 1.36 29.61
C PRO A 22 -59.31 0.14 28.80
N GLY A 23 -58.59 -0.69 29.50
CA GLY A 23 -58.13 -2.06 29.30
C GLY A 23 -58.46 -2.80 28.01
N VAL A 24 -57.44 -3.04 27.20
CA VAL A 24 -57.38 -4.15 26.29
C VAL A 24 -56.22 -5.04 26.74
N ALA A 25 -56.54 -6.23 27.22
CA ALA A 25 -55.55 -7.26 27.53
C ALA A 25 -54.93 -7.73 26.21
N LEU A 26 -53.72 -7.30 25.92
CA LEU A 26 -52.88 -7.85 24.84
C LEU A 26 -52.22 -9.14 25.36
N SER A 27 -52.62 -10.27 24.80
CA SER A 27 -51.90 -11.51 24.93
C SER A 27 -50.53 -11.33 24.34
N VAL A 28 -49.47 -11.44 25.16
CA VAL A 28 -48.09 -11.47 24.72
C VAL A 28 -47.87 -12.86 24.12
N GLU A 29 -47.94 -12.98 22.80
CA GLU A 29 -47.36 -14.11 22.07
C GLU A 29 -45.84 -14.00 22.23
N ALA A 30 -45.25 -15.05 22.83
CA ALA A 30 -43.80 -15.17 22.94
C ALA A 30 -43.23 -15.35 21.51
N GLU A 31 -42.47 -14.35 21.07
CA GLU A 31 -41.64 -14.49 19.87
C GLU A 31 -40.65 -15.66 20.07
N PRO A 32 -40.44 -16.50 19.03
CA PRO A 32 -39.42 -17.53 19.10
C PRO A 32 -38.05 -16.86 19.21
N THR A 33 -37.39 -17.10 20.32
CA THR A 33 -35.98 -16.73 20.49
C THR A 33 -35.18 -17.46 19.42
N ASN A 34 -34.80 -16.71 18.40
CA ASN A 34 -33.86 -17.17 17.39
C ASN A 34 -32.48 -17.24 18.06
N ASP A 35 -32.24 -18.40 18.71
CA ASP A 35 -30.91 -18.77 19.19
C ASP A 35 -30.02 -19.04 17.96
N ALA A 36 -29.59 -17.98 17.33
CA ALA A 36 -28.51 -18.03 16.37
C ALA A 36 -27.25 -18.40 17.15
N SER A 37 -27.05 -19.72 17.30
CA SER A 37 -25.77 -20.26 17.71
C SER A 37 -24.71 -19.68 16.74
N VAL A 38 -24.01 -18.66 17.20
CA VAL A 38 -22.80 -18.15 16.54
C VAL A 38 -21.80 -19.30 16.57
N SER A 39 -21.75 -20.04 15.48
CA SER A 39 -20.66 -21.00 15.24
C SER A 39 -19.34 -20.28 15.47
N PRO A 40 -18.41 -20.84 16.27
CA PRO A 40 -17.12 -20.23 16.44
C PRO A 40 -16.50 -20.08 15.06
N SER A 41 -16.17 -18.84 14.70
CA SER A 41 -15.51 -18.48 13.45
C SER A 41 -14.35 -19.46 13.23
N ALA A 42 -14.52 -20.35 12.26
CA ALA A 42 -13.45 -21.25 11.84
C ALA A 42 -12.26 -20.36 11.54
N LYS A 43 -11.14 -20.59 12.25
CA LYS A 43 -9.88 -19.89 11.96
C LYS A 43 -9.58 -20.11 10.49
N ARG A 44 -9.74 -19.04 9.68
CA ARG A 44 -9.38 -19.09 8.27
C ARG A 44 -7.91 -19.50 8.21
N GLU A 45 -7.59 -20.54 7.48
CA GLU A 45 -6.20 -20.86 7.18
C GLU A 45 -5.55 -19.62 6.54
N PRO A 46 -4.32 -19.25 6.94
CA PRO A 46 -3.63 -18.13 6.31
C PRO A 46 -3.55 -18.37 4.80
N ASP A 47 -3.85 -17.34 4.01
CA ASP A 47 -3.74 -17.42 2.56
C ASP A 47 -2.36 -17.94 2.15
N PRO A 48 -2.28 -18.82 1.15
CA PRO A 48 -1.01 -19.43 0.75
C PRO A 48 0.00 -18.33 0.37
N ILE A 49 1.22 -18.45 0.89
CA ILE A 49 2.31 -17.51 0.58
C ILE A 49 2.51 -17.49 -0.95
N PRO A 50 2.37 -16.34 -1.64
CA PRO A 50 2.56 -16.27 -3.08
C PRO A 50 3.92 -16.83 -3.51
N PRO A 51 4.00 -17.54 -4.64
CA PRO A 51 5.24 -18.20 -5.07
C PRO A 51 6.35 -17.17 -5.34
N LEU A 52 7.60 -17.60 -5.16
CA LEU A 52 8.76 -16.84 -5.62
C LEU A 52 8.72 -16.67 -7.15
N ALA A 53 9.30 -15.58 -7.66
CA ALA A 53 9.56 -15.43 -9.07
C ALA A 53 10.48 -16.57 -9.56
N ALA A 54 10.26 -17.02 -10.79
CA ALA A 54 11.21 -17.89 -11.45
C ALA A 54 12.57 -17.17 -11.61
N ALA A 55 13.66 -17.90 -11.43
CA ALA A 55 14.98 -17.37 -11.72
C ALA A 55 15.12 -17.19 -13.24
N VAL A 56 15.59 -16.03 -13.66
CA VAL A 56 15.88 -15.71 -15.06
C VAL A 56 17.34 -15.30 -15.19
N SER A 57 17.92 -15.52 -16.37
CA SER A 57 19.29 -15.07 -16.69
C SER A 57 19.34 -13.55 -16.91
N ASP A 58 20.54 -12.97 -16.90
CA ASP A 58 20.71 -11.56 -17.26
C ASP A 58 20.30 -11.29 -18.71
N ALA A 59 20.57 -12.23 -19.63
CA ALA A 59 20.16 -12.14 -21.02
C ALA A 59 18.64 -12.09 -21.18
N GLU A 60 17.90 -12.96 -20.50
CA GLU A 60 16.43 -12.95 -20.50
C GLU A 60 15.88 -11.65 -19.88
N SER A 61 16.50 -11.18 -18.80
CA SER A 61 16.13 -9.91 -18.17
C SER A 61 16.28 -8.74 -19.13
N MET A 62 17.38 -8.71 -19.89
CA MET A 62 17.67 -7.64 -20.84
C MET A 62 16.77 -7.68 -22.09
N GLN A 63 16.29 -8.87 -22.52
CA GLN A 63 15.32 -8.97 -23.63
C GLN A 63 13.99 -8.26 -23.35
N ARG A 64 13.64 -8.04 -22.09
CA ARG A 64 12.42 -7.32 -21.70
C ARG A 64 12.63 -5.81 -21.62
N VAL A 65 13.87 -5.34 -21.60
CA VAL A 65 14.17 -3.91 -21.54
C VAL A 65 13.92 -3.29 -22.91
N PRO A 66 13.05 -2.27 -23.01
CA PRO A 66 12.80 -1.56 -24.26
C PRO A 66 14.08 -0.98 -24.88
N ASP A 67 14.20 -1.01 -26.20
CA ASP A 67 15.40 -0.57 -26.95
C ASP A 67 15.79 0.88 -26.64
N ASP A 68 14.82 1.77 -26.44
CA ASP A 68 15.09 3.17 -26.12
C ASP A 68 15.77 3.34 -24.75
N LEU A 69 15.57 2.40 -23.82
CA LEU A 69 16.29 2.39 -22.54
C LEU A 69 17.72 1.87 -22.68
N LEU A 70 17.96 0.96 -23.65
CA LEU A 70 19.31 0.47 -23.96
C LEU A 70 20.20 1.55 -24.58
N GLN A 71 19.60 2.53 -25.23
CA GLN A 71 20.30 3.68 -25.84
C GLN A 71 20.44 4.88 -24.91
N ARG A 72 19.85 4.82 -23.72
CA ARG A 72 19.87 5.93 -22.76
C ARG A 72 21.22 6.02 -22.04
N VAL A 73 21.81 7.21 -22.08
CA VAL A 73 23.04 7.53 -21.34
C VAL A 73 22.74 7.77 -19.87
N GLY A 74 23.64 7.34 -19.01
CA GLY A 74 23.59 7.51 -17.57
C GLY A 74 22.87 6.41 -16.83
N LEU A 75 22.76 6.59 -15.52
CA LEU A 75 22.14 5.65 -14.61
C LEU A 75 20.61 5.67 -14.74
N GLN A 76 20.00 4.51 -14.82
CA GLN A 76 18.54 4.32 -14.77
C GLN A 76 18.16 3.04 -14.05
N LEU A 77 16.96 3.01 -13.49
CA LEU A 77 16.36 1.85 -12.85
C LEU A 77 15.24 1.28 -13.73
N VAL A 78 15.21 -0.04 -13.90
CA VAL A 78 14.15 -0.75 -14.60
C VAL A 78 13.59 -1.83 -13.69
N LEU A 79 12.35 -1.65 -13.22
CA LEU A 79 11.63 -2.67 -12.45
C LEU A 79 10.87 -3.57 -13.42
N ASP A 80 11.21 -4.84 -13.46
CA ASP A 80 10.42 -5.89 -14.12
C ASP A 80 9.49 -6.53 -13.09
N ARG A 81 8.20 -6.17 -13.15
CA ARG A 81 7.19 -6.69 -12.20
C ARG A 81 6.95 -8.18 -12.39
N GLN A 82 6.98 -8.66 -13.64
CA GLN A 82 6.73 -10.06 -13.95
C GLN A 82 7.78 -10.97 -13.32
N HIS A 83 9.07 -10.64 -13.46
CA HIS A 83 10.17 -11.40 -12.88
C HIS A 83 10.56 -10.91 -11.49
N ARG A 84 9.87 -9.89 -10.95
CA ARG A 84 10.06 -9.35 -9.59
C ARG A 84 11.51 -9.04 -9.32
N GLN A 85 12.10 -8.26 -10.20
CA GLN A 85 13.50 -7.87 -10.16
C GLN A 85 13.68 -6.40 -10.52
N LEU A 86 14.67 -5.77 -9.91
CA LEU A 86 15.11 -4.43 -10.23
C LEU A 86 16.44 -4.50 -10.95
N LEU A 87 16.49 -3.96 -12.15
CA LEU A 87 17.68 -3.83 -12.98
C LEU A 87 18.24 -2.42 -12.82
N VAL A 88 19.56 -2.32 -12.66
CA VAL A 88 20.29 -1.06 -12.68
C VAL A 88 21.10 -1.02 -13.98
N LEU A 89 20.73 -0.09 -14.85
CA LEU A 89 21.43 0.11 -16.12
C LEU A 89 22.28 1.36 -16.05
N HIS A 90 23.46 1.32 -16.64
CA HIS A 90 24.32 2.47 -16.88
C HIS A 90 24.74 2.48 -18.35
N ASP A 91 24.43 3.54 -19.07
CA ASP A 91 24.64 3.66 -20.52
C ASP A 91 24.05 2.46 -21.31
N GLY A 92 22.84 2.03 -20.92
CA GLY A 92 22.15 0.89 -21.52
C GLY A 92 22.67 -0.50 -21.10
N VAL A 93 23.74 -0.58 -20.33
CA VAL A 93 24.34 -1.84 -19.89
C VAL A 93 23.85 -2.22 -18.49
N LEU A 94 23.49 -3.50 -18.31
CA LEU A 94 23.11 -4.03 -16.98
C LEU A 94 24.34 -4.09 -16.07
N THR A 95 24.30 -3.33 -14.98
CA THR A 95 25.38 -3.29 -13.99
C THR A 95 25.04 -4.02 -12.70
N ARG A 96 23.75 -4.08 -12.34
CA ARG A 96 23.25 -4.76 -11.13
C ARG A 96 21.86 -5.32 -11.39
N ARG A 97 21.54 -6.40 -10.69
CA ARG A 97 20.21 -6.99 -10.66
C ARG A 97 19.87 -7.42 -9.23
N PHE A 98 18.71 -7.01 -8.75
CA PHE A 98 18.25 -7.30 -7.40
C PHE A 98 16.87 -7.95 -7.43
N PRO A 99 16.61 -9.01 -6.66
CA PRO A 99 15.26 -9.51 -6.46
C PRO A 99 14.42 -8.47 -5.72
N ALA A 100 13.14 -8.38 -6.08
CA ALA A 100 12.23 -7.38 -5.53
C ALA A 100 10.87 -7.99 -5.19
N ALA A 101 10.22 -7.52 -4.12
CA ALA A 101 8.79 -7.73 -3.97
C ALA A 101 8.03 -6.59 -4.66
N VAL A 102 6.92 -6.92 -5.27
CA VAL A 102 6.05 -5.98 -5.98
C VAL A 102 4.62 -6.02 -5.45
N GLY A 103 3.77 -5.13 -5.93
CA GLY A 103 2.36 -5.09 -5.59
C GLY A 103 1.63 -6.37 -5.96
N THR A 104 0.74 -6.82 -5.07
CA THR A 104 -0.19 -7.93 -5.33
C THR A 104 -1.33 -7.50 -6.26
N VAL A 105 -2.15 -8.46 -6.68
CA VAL A 105 -3.37 -8.20 -7.48
C VAL A 105 -4.28 -7.22 -6.75
N GLY A 106 -4.74 -6.19 -7.47
CA GLY A 106 -5.52 -5.07 -6.92
C GLY A 106 -4.67 -3.96 -6.28
N TRP A 107 -3.39 -4.22 -6.03
CA TRP A 107 -2.41 -3.28 -5.48
C TRP A 107 -1.12 -3.26 -6.29
N GLU A 108 -1.24 -3.39 -7.59
CA GLU A 108 -0.08 -3.47 -8.49
C GLU A 108 0.82 -2.24 -8.34
N THR A 109 2.13 -2.47 -8.37
CA THR A 109 3.09 -1.38 -8.53
C THR A 109 2.78 -0.64 -9.83
N PRO A 110 2.57 0.68 -9.82
CA PRO A 110 2.24 1.43 -11.03
C PRO A 110 3.27 1.22 -12.14
N SER A 111 2.82 0.81 -13.32
CA SER A 111 3.67 0.68 -14.51
C SER A 111 3.81 2.01 -15.23
N GLY A 112 4.93 2.21 -15.91
CA GLY A 112 5.18 3.45 -16.65
C GLY A 112 6.59 4.00 -16.46
N ARG A 113 6.76 5.27 -16.80
CA ARG A 113 8.04 5.98 -16.73
C ARG A 113 7.97 7.08 -15.69
N PHE A 114 8.88 7.03 -14.76
CA PHE A 114 8.95 7.90 -13.59
C PHE A 114 10.40 8.39 -13.41
N SER A 115 10.60 9.15 -12.35
CA SER A 115 11.92 9.49 -11.84
C SER A 115 11.93 9.39 -10.31
N VAL A 116 13.10 9.22 -9.73
CA VAL A 116 13.26 9.34 -8.28
C VAL A 116 12.85 10.75 -7.86
N MET A 117 11.84 10.83 -7.02
CA MET A 117 11.26 12.09 -6.51
C MET A 117 11.80 12.44 -5.13
N GLN A 118 12.09 11.43 -4.32
CA GLN A 118 12.47 11.59 -2.93
C GLN A 118 13.40 10.47 -2.48
N LYS A 119 14.34 10.82 -1.60
CA LYS A 119 15.24 9.88 -0.91
C LYS A 119 15.22 10.19 0.59
N VAL A 120 14.93 9.17 1.41
CA VAL A 120 14.90 9.33 2.88
C VAL A 120 15.73 8.24 3.53
N LYS A 121 16.69 8.63 4.36
CA LYS A 121 17.39 7.73 5.30
C LYS A 121 16.56 7.60 6.57
N LYS A 122 16.46 6.37 7.09
CA LYS A 122 15.72 6.08 8.32
C LYS A 122 14.27 6.62 8.29
N PRO A 123 13.43 6.19 7.32
CA PRO A 123 12.07 6.69 7.20
C PRO A 123 11.21 6.28 8.40
N VAL A 124 10.25 7.14 8.75
CA VAL A 124 9.14 6.79 9.65
C VAL A 124 8.00 6.24 8.80
N TRP A 125 7.50 5.07 9.16
CA TRP A 125 6.29 4.53 8.54
C TRP A 125 5.05 4.95 9.31
N THR A 126 3.99 5.32 8.59
CA THR A 126 2.68 5.62 9.17
C THR A 126 1.67 4.65 8.59
N HIS A 127 0.97 3.93 9.45
CA HIS A 127 -0.06 2.99 9.04
C HIS A 127 -1.21 3.75 8.35
N PRO A 128 -1.60 3.36 7.11
CA PRO A 128 -2.53 4.15 6.30
C PRO A 128 -3.94 4.27 6.89
N VAL A 129 -4.38 3.27 7.68
CA VAL A 129 -5.74 3.23 8.23
C VAL A 129 -5.81 3.84 9.64
N ASN A 130 -4.93 3.42 10.55
CA ASN A 130 -5.04 3.81 11.97
C ASN A 130 -4.04 4.90 12.40
N GLY A 131 -3.18 5.36 11.50
CA GLY A 131 -2.21 6.42 11.76
C GLY A 131 -1.07 6.04 12.72
N LYS A 132 -0.98 4.78 13.15
CA LYS A 132 0.13 4.32 14.00
C LYS A 132 1.47 4.56 13.31
N LYS A 133 2.41 5.15 14.02
CA LYS A 133 3.77 5.42 13.50
C LYS A 133 4.77 4.42 14.04
N LEU A 134 5.61 3.89 13.15
CA LEU A 134 6.78 3.11 13.49
C LEU A 134 8.03 3.94 13.15
N GLY A 135 8.88 4.14 14.14
CA GLY A 135 10.09 4.94 14.01
C GLY A 135 11.18 4.22 13.20
N PRO A 136 12.27 4.93 12.89
CA PRO A 136 13.34 4.38 12.06
C PRO A 136 14.13 3.26 12.75
N ASP A 137 14.11 3.22 14.07
CA ASP A 137 14.84 2.22 14.86
C ASP A 137 13.92 1.06 15.35
N ASP A 138 12.64 1.09 14.94
CA ASP A 138 11.69 0.02 15.19
C ASP A 138 11.98 -1.15 14.24
N ALA A 139 12.32 -2.31 14.80
CA ALA A 139 12.66 -3.52 14.05
C ALA A 139 11.49 -4.04 13.18
N THR A 140 10.27 -3.59 13.47
CA THR A 140 9.06 -3.94 12.70
C THR A 140 8.67 -2.89 11.66
N ASN A 141 9.45 -1.81 11.51
CA ASN A 141 9.19 -0.79 10.49
C ASN A 141 9.29 -1.42 9.09
N PRO A 142 8.17 -1.51 8.35
CA PRO A 142 8.13 -2.21 7.06
C PRO A 142 8.97 -1.54 5.97
N LEU A 143 9.37 -0.26 6.15
CA LEU A 143 10.17 0.49 5.18
C LEU A 143 11.67 0.23 5.29
N GLY A 144 12.13 -0.41 6.36
CA GLY A 144 13.56 -0.59 6.59
C GLY A 144 14.31 0.72 6.74
N SER A 145 15.59 0.76 6.35
CA SER A 145 16.47 1.91 6.60
C SER A 145 16.49 2.95 5.48
N ARG A 146 15.89 2.67 4.32
CA ARG A 146 15.91 3.56 3.14
C ARG A 146 14.57 3.58 2.45
N TRP A 147 14.20 4.77 1.97
CA TRP A 147 13.08 5.02 1.07
C TRP A 147 13.54 5.80 -0.15
N ILE A 148 13.15 5.35 -1.35
CA ILE A 148 13.42 5.98 -2.64
C ILE A 148 12.08 6.08 -3.38
N GLY A 149 11.36 7.19 -3.21
CA GLY A 149 10.04 7.41 -3.80
C GLY A 149 10.13 7.77 -5.29
N PHE A 150 9.29 7.15 -6.13
CA PHE A 150 9.24 7.44 -7.58
C PHE A 150 7.83 7.69 -8.11
N TYR A 151 6.80 7.42 -7.34
CA TYR A 151 5.41 7.61 -7.76
C TYR A 151 4.59 8.28 -6.67
N ARG A 152 3.67 9.16 -7.08
CA ARG A 152 2.67 9.79 -6.21
C ARG A 152 1.41 10.09 -7.01
N ASP A 153 0.25 9.62 -6.51
CA ASP A 153 -1.07 9.96 -7.01
C ASP A 153 -1.96 10.36 -5.82
N CYS A 154 -2.60 11.51 -5.92
CA CYS A 154 -3.40 12.10 -4.83
C CYS A 154 -4.92 11.99 -5.08
N LYS A 155 -5.36 11.01 -5.87
CA LYS A 155 -6.79 10.76 -6.13
C LYS A 155 -7.48 9.85 -5.13
N GLY A 156 -6.73 9.32 -4.15
CA GLY A 156 -7.19 8.26 -3.28
C GLY A 156 -7.11 6.87 -3.93
N ARG A 157 -7.34 5.83 -3.14
CA ARG A 157 -7.32 4.45 -3.60
C ARG A 157 -8.15 3.55 -2.69
N GLU A 158 -8.88 2.63 -3.29
CA GLU A 158 -9.59 1.55 -2.63
C GLU A 158 -8.96 0.20 -2.98
N GLY A 159 -9.11 -0.78 -2.10
CA GLY A 159 -8.67 -2.14 -2.38
C GLY A 159 -8.88 -3.09 -1.21
N TRP A 160 -8.75 -4.39 -1.50
CA TRP A 160 -8.83 -5.48 -0.52
C TRP A 160 -7.42 -5.95 -0.18
N ASP A 161 -7.05 -6.00 1.12
CA ASP A 161 -5.70 -6.38 1.54
C ASP A 161 -5.53 -7.87 1.91
N GLY A 162 -6.60 -8.66 1.74
CA GLY A 162 -6.67 -10.07 2.14
C GLY A 162 -7.49 -10.29 3.41
N GLU A 163 -7.68 -9.26 4.24
CA GLU A 163 -8.40 -9.32 5.50
C GLU A 163 -9.56 -8.32 5.58
N GLN A 164 -9.37 -7.12 5.03
CA GLN A 164 -10.34 -6.04 5.09
C GLN A 164 -10.31 -5.16 3.84
N TYR A 165 -11.43 -4.46 3.61
CA TYR A 165 -11.51 -3.43 2.58
C TYR A 165 -10.84 -2.15 3.08
N LEU A 166 -9.94 -1.60 2.27
CA LEU A 166 -9.24 -0.35 2.57
C LEU A 166 -9.68 0.75 1.62
N ASP A 167 -10.06 1.89 2.21
CA ASP A 167 -10.27 3.15 1.53
C ASP A 167 -9.20 4.13 2.04
N ILE A 168 -8.25 4.48 1.16
CA ILE A 168 -7.10 5.30 1.52
C ILE A 168 -7.26 6.67 0.88
N ASP A 169 -7.68 7.62 1.71
CA ASP A 169 -7.75 9.02 1.33
C ASP A 169 -6.37 9.65 1.15
N GLY A 170 -6.29 10.66 0.28
CA GLY A 170 -5.07 11.41 0.05
C GLY A 170 -4.18 10.85 -1.05
N CYS A 171 -2.86 10.80 -0.82
CA CYS A 171 -1.91 10.43 -1.86
C CYS A 171 -1.43 8.98 -1.71
N THR A 172 -1.66 8.17 -2.74
CA THR A 172 -0.97 6.89 -2.93
C THR A 172 0.46 7.15 -3.39
N VAL A 173 1.41 6.50 -2.75
CA VAL A 173 2.83 6.62 -3.11
C VAL A 173 3.42 5.24 -3.39
N ALA A 174 4.37 5.15 -4.33
CA ALA A 174 5.21 3.98 -4.48
C ALA A 174 6.69 4.37 -4.50
N GLY A 175 7.51 3.48 -3.97
CA GLY A 175 8.95 3.65 -3.89
C GLY A 175 9.66 2.33 -3.63
N PHE A 176 10.97 2.32 -3.79
CA PHE A 176 11.84 1.24 -3.35
C PHE A 176 12.20 1.46 -1.89
N HIS A 177 12.15 0.40 -1.10
CA HIS A 177 12.50 0.46 0.31
C HIS A 177 13.03 -0.88 0.83
N GLY A 178 13.70 -0.87 1.97
CA GLY A 178 14.09 -2.07 2.66
C GLY A 178 12.91 -2.79 3.32
N THR A 179 13.16 -3.93 3.92
CA THR A 179 12.14 -4.66 4.66
C THR A 179 12.75 -5.58 5.71
N PRO A 180 12.19 -5.66 6.93
CA PRO A 180 12.53 -6.70 7.88
C PRO A 180 11.98 -8.07 7.47
N TYR A 181 10.97 -8.09 6.59
CA TYR A 181 10.28 -9.31 6.14
C TYR A 181 10.95 -9.88 4.89
N ARG A 182 12.18 -10.39 5.04
CA ARG A 182 13.04 -10.89 3.93
C ARG A 182 12.34 -11.93 3.05
N TRP A 183 11.47 -12.75 3.62
CA TRP A 183 10.71 -13.77 2.90
C TRP A 183 9.77 -13.21 1.82
N THR A 184 9.44 -11.91 1.88
CA THR A 184 8.56 -11.25 0.91
C THR A 184 9.26 -10.92 -0.41
N VAL A 185 10.59 -10.77 -0.40
CA VAL A 185 11.37 -10.40 -1.59
C VAL A 185 11.29 -11.52 -2.63
N GLY A 186 11.06 -11.15 -3.90
CA GLY A 186 10.79 -12.07 -4.99
C GLY A 186 9.30 -12.48 -5.12
N ARG A 187 8.39 -11.88 -4.34
CA ARG A 187 6.96 -12.21 -4.33
C ARG A 187 6.10 -10.98 -4.66
N ALA A 188 4.86 -11.22 -5.09
CA ALA A 188 3.85 -10.17 -5.29
C ALA A 188 2.96 -10.08 -4.04
N VAL A 189 3.37 -9.29 -3.03
CA VAL A 189 2.74 -9.25 -1.69
C VAL A 189 2.63 -7.84 -1.12
N SER A 190 3.03 -6.80 -1.85
CA SER A 190 2.96 -5.43 -1.33
C SER A 190 1.68 -4.72 -1.77
N HIS A 191 1.41 -3.55 -1.18
CA HIS A 191 0.35 -2.65 -1.60
C HIS A 191 0.87 -1.58 -2.60
N GLY A 192 1.72 -1.99 -3.53
CA GLY A 192 2.25 -1.14 -4.60
C GLY A 192 3.69 -0.68 -4.43
N CYS A 193 4.25 -0.69 -3.22
CA CYS A 193 5.65 -0.41 -2.99
C CYS A 193 6.55 -1.59 -3.41
N VAL A 194 7.83 -1.31 -3.63
CA VAL A 194 8.84 -2.29 -4.05
C VAL A 194 9.78 -2.58 -2.89
N ARG A 195 9.69 -3.82 -2.35
CA ARG A 195 10.56 -4.24 -1.24
C ARG A 195 11.85 -4.84 -1.77
N LEU A 196 12.95 -4.44 -1.19
CA LEU A 196 14.27 -4.97 -1.47
C LEU A 196 14.89 -5.51 -0.19
N TYR A 197 15.87 -6.38 -0.31
CA TYR A 197 16.72 -6.69 0.85
C TYR A 197 17.37 -5.41 1.36
N GLU A 198 17.63 -5.35 2.65
CA GLU A 198 18.14 -4.16 3.31
C GLU A 198 19.49 -3.72 2.74
N GLU A 199 20.38 -4.66 2.49
CA GLU A 199 21.68 -4.46 1.85
C GLU A 199 21.53 -3.90 0.43
N ASN A 200 20.55 -4.39 -0.35
CA ASN A 200 20.34 -3.96 -1.74
C ASN A 200 19.78 -2.54 -1.83
N VAL A 201 18.80 -2.21 -0.96
CA VAL A 201 18.24 -0.85 -0.97
C VAL A 201 19.26 0.18 -0.52
N GLN A 202 20.16 -0.18 0.39
CA GLN A 202 21.26 0.71 0.80
C GLN A 202 22.21 0.98 -0.37
N GLU A 203 22.59 -0.05 -1.12
CA GLU A 203 23.42 0.10 -2.31
C GLU A 203 22.76 0.99 -3.36
N ILE A 204 21.49 0.71 -3.71
CA ILE A 204 20.74 1.52 -4.68
C ILE A 204 20.58 2.96 -4.20
N PHE A 205 20.36 3.17 -2.91
CA PHE A 205 20.21 4.49 -2.33
C PHE A 205 21.46 5.36 -2.55
N GLU A 206 22.64 4.80 -2.48
CA GLU A 206 23.88 5.55 -2.73
C GLU A 206 24.13 5.78 -4.24
N LEU A 207 23.65 4.87 -5.11
CA LEU A 207 23.79 5.00 -6.57
C LEU A 207 22.89 6.08 -7.18
N VAL A 208 21.64 6.18 -6.71
CA VAL A 208 20.64 7.06 -7.34
C VAL A 208 20.61 8.46 -6.73
N ARG A 209 20.12 9.41 -7.51
CA ARG A 209 19.81 10.78 -7.08
C ARG A 209 18.37 11.13 -7.43
N VAL A 210 17.84 12.20 -6.85
CA VAL A 210 16.56 12.77 -7.30
C VAL A 210 16.70 13.12 -8.79
N GLY A 211 15.70 12.73 -9.58
CA GLY A 211 15.73 12.82 -11.04
C GLY A 211 16.27 11.58 -11.77
N THR A 212 16.88 10.59 -11.07
CA THR A 212 17.26 9.32 -11.72
C THR A 212 16.03 8.67 -12.35
N PRO A 213 16.07 8.32 -13.67
CA PRO A 213 14.96 7.68 -14.36
C PRO A 213 14.60 6.32 -13.75
N VAL A 214 13.30 6.07 -13.65
CA VAL A 214 12.72 4.79 -13.20
C VAL A 214 11.69 4.36 -14.22
N THR A 215 11.86 3.17 -14.79
CA THR A 215 10.86 2.55 -15.67
C THR A 215 10.31 1.31 -14.96
N VAL A 216 9.00 1.19 -14.89
CA VAL A 216 8.32 0.01 -14.34
C VAL A 216 7.63 -0.71 -15.50
N LEU A 217 8.15 -1.89 -15.83
CA LEU A 217 7.59 -2.79 -16.84
C LEU A 217 6.39 -3.55 -16.26
N PRO A 218 5.39 -3.88 -17.07
CA PRO A 218 4.22 -4.64 -16.66
C PRO A 218 4.54 -6.07 -16.22
#